data_3b2c21ef310410a58bba63e26cd62191
#
_entry.id   3b2c21ef310410a58bba63e26cd62191
#
_cell.length_a   1.000
_cell.length_b   1.000
_cell.length_c   1.000
_cell.angle_alpha   90.00
_cell.angle_beta   90.00
_cell.angle_gamma   90.00
#
_symmetry.space_group_name_H-M   'P 1'
#
loop_
_entity.id
_entity.type
_entity.pdbx_description
1 polymer ?
#
loop_
_entity_poly.entity_id
_entity_poly.type
_entity_poly.pdbx_seq_one_letter_code
_entity_poly.pdbx_strand_id
1 'polypeptide(L)'
;MASGRYVSLILVLMMGGVSMAAIATFDDLSLSAESCWNGSDGSGGFTSGSAYFINNYNAAYMSWDGFAYSNITDTTSTGWTAQYNAITGGGEGGSANYAVGYDPLASGFGTEPPTVNFNTAGIVEGLYITNNNYAYYSMLNGDAYAKKFGGISGDEADWFLLTITGKDAAGAVTDSVEFYLADYRFADNGQDYIVNTWEYVNLTGLGAVKSLEFGLSSSDVGSYGMNTPAYFALDTIVPEPGTLVLLALGGLLLRRKASNKLEG
;
A
#
# COMPACT_ATOMS: atom_id res chain seq x y z
N MET A 1 -11.73 52.55 -48.08
CA MET A 1 -10.92 51.32 -48.05
C MET A 1 -10.50 51.07 -46.62
N ALA A 2 -11.17 50.20 -45.89
CA ALA A 2 -10.83 49.84 -44.52
C ALA A 2 -10.18 48.43 -44.53
N SER A 3 -8.89 48.41 -44.24
CA SER A 3 -8.10 47.16 -44.14
C SER A 3 -8.36 46.48 -42.79
N GLY A 4 -9.09 45.41 -42.77
CA GLY A 4 -9.29 44.56 -41.61
C GLY A 4 -8.02 43.76 -41.32
N ARG A 5 -7.40 44.02 -40.17
CA ARG A 5 -6.30 43.18 -39.64
C ARG A 5 -6.87 41.96 -38.92
N TYR A 6 -6.74 40.81 -39.55
CA TYR A 6 -6.99 39.51 -38.88
C TYR A 6 -5.81 39.20 -37.95
N VAL A 7 -6.03 39.28 -36.65
CA VAL A 7 -5.07 38.75 -35.64
C VAL A 7 -5.33 37.26 -35.53
N SER A 8 -4.48 36.44 -36.16
CA SER A 8 -4.48 35.00 -35.96
C SER A 8 -3.90 34.69 -34.57
N LEU A 9 -4.75 34.35 -33.61
CA LEU A 9 -4.33 33.86 -32.31
C LEU A 9 -3.94 32.38 -32.49
N ILE A 10 -2.61 32.12 -32.60
CA ILE A 10 -2.03 30.78 -32.57
C ILE A 10 -2.09 30.31 -31.12
N LEU A 11 -3.08 29.46 -30.80
CA LEU A 11 -3.14 28.75 -29.54
C LEU A 11 -2.10 27.61 -29.59
N VAL A 12 -0.90 27.87 -29.05
CA VAL A 12 0.08 26.80 -28.82
C VAL A 12 -0.44 25.95 -27.66
N LEU A 13 -1.09 24.83 -27.99
CA LEU A 13 -1.44 23.80 -27.04
C LEU A 13 -0.12 23.13 -26.61
N MET A 14 0.47 23.56 -25.49
CA MET A 14 1.52 22.78 -24.85
C MET A 14 0.85 21.48 -24.36
N MET A 15 0.97 20.43 -25.16
CA MET A 15 0.77 19.08 -24.71
C MET A 15 1.96 18.71 -23.78
N GLY A 16 1.90 19.21 -22.53
CA GLY A 16 2.66 18.60 -21.47
C GLY A 16 2.18 17.14 -21.42
N GLY A 17 3.09 16.20 -21.71
CA GLY A 17 2.78 14.79 -21.61
C GLY A 17 2.27 14.53 -20.21
N VAL A 18 0.98 14.18 -20.08
CA VAL A 18 0.44 13.66 -18.84
C VAL A 18 1.03 12.26 -18.74
N SER A 19 2.10 12.13 -17.96
CA SER A 19 2.60 10.82 -17.58
C SER A 19 1.48 10.13 -16.83
N MET A 20 0.90 9.10 -17.41
CA MET A 20 0.01 8.20 -16.70
C MET A 20 0.82 7.63 -15.54
N ALA A 21 0.31 7.73 -14.31
CA ALA A 21 0.91 7.06 -13.19
C ALA A 21 0.87 5.54 -13.47
N ALA A 22 2.03 4.88 -13.44
CA ALA A 22 2.10 3.45 -13.72
C ALA A 22 1.69 2.67 -12.47
N ILE A 23 0.91 1.60 -12.67
CA ILE A 23 0.53 0.65 -11.63
C ILE A 23 1.80 0.00 -11.07
N ALA A 24 1.88 -0.15 -9.73
CA ALA A 24 2.94 -0.89 -9.08
C ALA A 24 2.48 -2.34 -8.86
N THR A 25 2.96 -3.26 -9.66
CA THR A 25 2.65 -4.71 -9.60
C THR A 25 3.83 -5.55 -9.14
N PHE A 26 4.98 -4.93 -8.91
CA PHE A 26 6.25 -5.56 -8.55
C PHE A 26 6.83 -6.52 -9.61
N ASP A 27 6.09 -6.83 -10.68
CA ASP A 27 6.56 -7.68 -11.79
C ASP A 27 7.63 -7.01 -12.66
N ASP A 28 7.83 -5.70 -12.49
CA ASP A 28 8.93 -4.93 -13.05
C ASP A 28 10.26 -5.12 -12.28
N LEU A 29 10.24 -5.87 -11.16
CA LEU A 29 11.40 -6.21 -10.34
C LEU A 29 11.91 -7.61 -10.66
N SER A 30 13.23 -7.81 -10.60
CA SER A 30 13.86 -9.10 -10.92
C SER A 30 14.30 -9.81 -9.65
N LEU A 31 13.86 -11.06 -9.48
CA LEU A 31 14.29 -11.98 -8.44
C LEU A 31 14.66 -13.34 -9.04
N SER A 32 15.56 -14.07 -8.39
CA SER A 32 15.66 -15.52 -8.60
C SER A 32 14.39 -16.20 -8.10
N ALA A 33 14.07 -17.41 -8.59
CA ALA A 33 12.93 -18.16 -8.07
C ALA A 33 13.05 -18.38 -6.55
N GLU A 34 11.91 -18.33 -5.85
CA GLU A 34 11.80 -18.55 -4.41
C GLU A 34 12.80 -17.69 -3.59
N SER A 35 12.84 -16.39 -3.89
CA SER A 35 13.76 -15.48 -3.22
C SER A 35 13.10 -14.15 -2.86
N CYS A 36 13.83 -13.32 -2.11
CA CYS A 36 13.40 -11.98 -1.72
C CYS A 36 14.55 -10.99 -1.80
N TRP A 37 14.19 -9.71 -1.88
CA TRP A 37 15.07 -8.58 -1.66
C TRP A 37 14.65 -7.83 -0.38
N ASN A 38 15.58 -7.48 0.48
CA ASN A 38 15.33 -6.87 1.79
C ASN A 38 16.19 -5.62 2.07
N GLY A 39 16.81 -5.05 1.04
CA GLY A 39 17.64 -3.85 1.20
C GLY A 39 19.08 -4.10 1.60
N SER A 40 19.55 -5.36 1.68
CA SER A 40 20.93 -5.69 2.09
C SER A 40 22.01 -5.14 1.15
N ASP A 41 21.63 -4.67 -0.03
CA ASP A 41 22.49 -3.95 -0.97
C ASP A 41 22.70 -2.47 -0.61
N GLY A 42 21.98 -1.96 0.42
CA GLY A 42 22.09 -0.58 0.91
C GLY A 42 21.43 0.47 0.00
N SER A 43 20.54 0.09 -0.91
CA SER A 43 19.88 1.02 -1.84
C SER A 43 18.83 1.92 -1.17
N GLY A 44 18.36 1.58 0.05
CA GLY A 44 17.40 2.37 0.83
C GLY A 44 15.96 2.26 0.35
N GLY A 45 15.68 1.41 -0.63
CA GLY A 45 14.35 1.17 -1.16
C GLY A 45 14.37 0.75 -2.62
N PHE A 46 13.18 0.60 -3.20
CA PHE A 46 12.99 0.19 -4.59
C PHE A 46 11.81 0.91 -5.24
N THR A 47 11.76 0.94 -6.55
CA THR A 47 10.67 1.52 -7.33
C THR A 47 9.94 0.41 -8.07
N SER A 48 8.60 0.41 -8.01
CA SER A 48 7.74 -0.34 -8.89
C SER A 48 6.66 0.59 -9.44
N GLY A 49 6.47 0.58 -10.75
CA GLY A 49 5.59 1.52 -11.43
C GLY A 49 5.95 2.99 -11.12
N SER A 50 5.00 3.75 -10.59
CA SER A 50 5.19 5.17 -10.19
C SER A 50 5.47 5.38 -8.69
N ALA A 51 5.63 4.30 -7.93
CA ALA A 51 5.76 4.30 -6.48
C ALA A 51 7.19 3.90 -6.05
N TYR A 52 7.73 4.61 -5.05
CA TYR A 52 8.98 4.29 -4.38
C TYR A 52 8.70 3.78 -2.97
N PHE A 53 9.16 2.59 -2.68
CA PHE A 53 8.99 1.87 -1.42
C PHE A 53 10.24 2.05 -0.57
N ILE A 54 10.10 2.66 0.61
CA ILE A 54 11.23 2.90 1.52
C ILE A 54 11.61 1.58 2.20
N ASN A 55 12.91 1.33 2.28
CA ASN A 55 13.50 0.24 3.05
C ASN A 55 14.65 0.79 3.89
N ASN A 56 14.72 0.36 5.14
CA ASN A 56 15.82 0.66 6.05
C ASN A 56 16.51 -0.64 6.43
N TYR A 57 17.69 -0.91 5.84
CA TYR A 57 18.48 -2.09 6.18
C TYR A 57 19.58 -1.74 7.16
N ASN A 58 19.62 -2.46 8.28
CA ASN A 58 20.66 -2.35 9.28
C ASN A 58 21.69 -3.48 9.13
N ALA A 59 22.83 -3.18 8.53
CA ALA A 59 23.88 -4.18 8.26
C ALA A 59 24.52 -4.78 9.53
N ALA A 60 24.49 -4.07 10.66
CA ALA A 60 25.08 -4.57 11.91
C ALA A 60 24.22 -5.68 12.54
N TYR A 61 22.91 -5.62 12.36
CA TYR A 61 21.95 -6.60 12.87
C TYR A 61 21.36 -7.50 11.78
N MET A 62 21.73 -7.27 10.51
CA MET A 62 21.13 -7.94 9.34
C MET A 62 19.60 -7.91 9.37
N SER A 63 19.04 -6.79 9.84
CA SER A 63 17.61 -6.55 9.97
C SER A 63 17.14 -5.48 8.98
N TRP A 64 15.88 -5.48 8.70
CA TRP A 64 15.25 -4.50 7.81
C TRP A 64 13.91 -4.05 8.41
N ASP A 65 13.45 -2.89 7.97
CA ASP A 65 12.09 -2.38 8.18
C ASP A 65 11.63 -1.60 6.93
N GLY A 66 10.36 -1.17 6.94
CA GLY A 66 9.75 -0.58 5.77
C GLY A 66 9.26 -1.66 4.80
N PHE A 67 9.77 -1.68 3.56
CA PHE A 67 9.33 -2.62 2.53
C PHE A 67 10.46 -3.50 1.99
N ALA A 68 10.16 -4.78 1.84
CA ALA A 68 10.89 -5.76 1.04
C ALA A 68 10.00 -6.21 -0.14
N TYR A 69 10.54 -6.97 -1.11
CA TYR A 69 9.73 -7.67 -2.10
C TYR A 69 10.19 -9.12 -2.28
N SER A 70 9.27 -9.98 -2.70
CA SER A 70 9.42 -11.43 -2.68
C SER A 70 8.67 -12.09 -3.83
N ASN A 71 9.10 -13.29 -4.21
CA ASN A 71 8.37 -14.20 -5.09
C ASN A 71 8.28 -15.61 -4.49
N ILE A 72 8.40 -15.72 -3.16
CA ILE A 72 8.33 -17.01 -2.45
C ILE A 72 6.89 -17.52 -2.48
N THR A 73 6.71 -18.77 -2.91
CA THR A 73 5.38 -19.39 -3.06
C THR A 73 5.00 -20.31 -1.90
N ASP A 74 5.88 -20.52 -0.92
CA ASP A 74 5.60 -21.34 0.25
C ASP A 74 4.57 -20.69 1.18
N THR A 75 3.43 -21.36 1.34
CA THR A 75 2.31 -20.95 2.22
C THR A 75 2.29 -21.71 3.55
N THR A 76 3.26 -22.56 3.85
CA THR A 76 3.22 -23.50 4.98
C THR A 76 4.24 -23.21 6.08
N SER A 77 5.35 -22.55 5.75
CA SER A 77 6.37 -22.15 6.72
C SER A 77 5.81 -21.14 7.73
N THR A 78 6.30 -21.25 8.96
CA THR A 78 5.86 -20.45 10.11
C THR A 78 7.03 -19.74 10.79
N GLY A 79 6.69 -18.78 11.65
CA GLY A 79 7.68 -18.05 12.45
C GLY A 79 8.51 -17.07 11.62
N TRP A 80 9.59 -16.55 12.24
CA TRP A 80 10.38 -15.47 11.67
C TRP A 80 10.98 -15.76 10.28
N THR A 81 11.32 -16.99 9.97
CA THR A 81 11.88 -17.38 8.66
C THR A 81 10.86 -17.19 7.52
N ALA A 82 9.58 -17.16 7.82
CA ALA A 82 8.49 -16.94 6.86
C ALA A 82 8.08 -15.46 6.73
N GLN A 83 8.90 -14.52 7.19
CA GLN A 83 8.61 -13.09 7.16
C GLN A 83 8.47 -12.51 5.75
N TYR A 84 8.97 -13.20 4.72
CA TYR A 84 8.87 -12.76 3.31
C TYR A 84 7.78 -13.46 2.52
N ASN A 85 7.00 -14.37 3.13
CA ASN A 85 6.02 -15.20 2.45
C ASN A 85 4.62 -14.57 2.56
N ALA A 86 3.93 -14.35 1.44
CA ALA A 86 2.50 -14.07 1.46
C ALA A 86 1.71 -15.36 1.72
N ILE A 87 0.66 -15.31 2.55
CA ILE A 87 -0.16 -16.50 2.84
C ILE A 87 -0.87 -17.06 1.60
N THR A 88 -0.98 -16.27 0.57
CA THR A 88 -1.57 -16.63 -0.73
C THR A 88 -0.64 -17.44 -1.64
N GLY A 89 0.68 -17.48 -1.35
CA GLY A 89 1.68 -18.21 -2.12
C GLY A 89 2.03 -17.59 -3.47
N GLY A 90 1.88 -16.28 -3.61
CA GLY A 90 2.18 -15.51 -4.82
C GLY A 90 1.45 -14.17 -4.81
N GLY A 91 1.69 -13.34 -5.81
CA GLY A 91 1.06 -12.03 -5.95
C GLY A 91 -0.40 -12.10 -6.40
N GLU A 92 -1.07 -10.95 -6.36
CA GLU A 92 -2.47 -10.80 -6.77
C GLU A 92 -2.62 -11.03 -8.29
N GLY A 93 -3.74 -11.63 -8.69
CA GLY A 93 -4.07 -11.83 -10.12
C GLY A 93 -3.07 -12.70 -10.89
N GLY A 94 -2.16 -13.42 -10.21
CA GLY A 94 -1.11 -14.22 -10.82
C GLY A 94 0.20 -13.47 -11.03
N SER A 95 0.37 -12.30 -10.40
CA SER A 95 1.66 -11.61 -10.29
C SER A 95 2.71 -12.53 -9.68
N ALA A 96 3.92 -12.50 -10.23
CA ALA A 96 5.03 -13.31 -9.73
C ALA A 96 5.60 -12.74 -8.43
N ASN A 97 5.68 -11.42 -8.33
CA ASN A 97 6.26 -10.73 -7.20
C ASN A 97 5.19 -9.99 -6.40
N TYR A 98 5.48 -9.73 -5.13
CA TYR A 98 4.67 -8.92 -4.22
C TYR A 98 5.57 -8.20 -3.22
N ALA A 99 5.08 -7.13 -2.59
CA ALA A 99 5.79 -6.48 -1.50
C ALA A 99 5.40 -7.07 -0.14
N VAL A 100 6.32 -6.96 0.81
CA VAL A 100 6.08 -7.26 2.22
C VAL A 100 6.42 -6.01 3.02
N GLY A 101 5.48 -5.53 3.84
CA GLY A 101 5.68 -4.44 4.79
C GLY A 101 6.00 -4.97 6.19
N TYR A 102 6.95 -4.35 6.86
CA TYR A 102 7.24 -4.56 8.28
C TYR A 102 7.17 -3.22 9.01
N ASP A 103 6.27 -3.13 9.98
CA ASP A 103 6.09 -1.95 10.82
C ASP A 103 6.90 -2.07 12.13
N PRO A 104 8.08 -1.45 12.22
CA PRO A 104 8.91 -1.52 13.41
C PRO A 104 8.33 -0.71 14.57
N LEU A 105 7.47 0.30 14.32
CA LEU A 105 6.81 1.09 15.37
C LEU A 105 5.86 0.22 16.20
N ALA A 106 5.05 -0.60 15.54
CA ALA A 106 4.14 -1.52 16.21
C ALA A 106 4.87 -2.52 17.11
N SER A 107 6.07 -2.93 16.70
CA SER A 107 6.95 -3.81 17.46
C SER A 107 7.80 -3.09 18.52
N GLY A 108 7.70 -1.77 18.66
CA GLY A 108 8.46 -0.96 19.63
C GLY A 108 9.94 -0.77 19.30
N PHE A 109 10.40 -1.08 18.09
CA PHE A 109 11.80 -1.04 17.68
C PHE A 109 12.16 0.02 16.65
N GLY A 110 11.16 0.71 16.08
CA GLY A 110 11.36 1.67 15.00
C GLY A 110 11.00 3.10 15.36
N THR A 111 11.22 3.99 14.40
CA THR A 111 10.89 5.43 14.51
C THR A 111 9.94 5.89 13.41
N GLU A 112 9.83 5.14 12.30
CA GLU A 112 9.03 5.51 11.14
C GLU A 112 8.21 4.31 10.64
N PRO A 113 6.97 4.51 10.20
CA PRO A 113 6.15 3.45 9.64
C PRO A 113 6.61 3.10 8.21
N PRO A 114 6.30 1.91 7.70
CA PRO A 114 6.46 1.58 6.28
C PRO A 114 5.83 2.65 5.40
N THR A 115 6.58 3.19 4.44
CA THR A 115 6.16 4.35 3.65
C THR A 115 6.37 4.12 2.17
N VAL A 116 5.35 4.46 1.37
CA VAL A 116 5.38 4.50 -0.09
C VAL A 116 5.28 5.94 -0.55
N ASN A 117 6.22 6.39 -1.39
CA ASN A 117 6.23 7.73 -1.99
C ASN A 117 5.86 7.67 -3.46
N PHE A 118 5.02 8.59 -3.92
CA PHE A 118 4.67 8.73 -5.33
C PHE A 118 5.48 9.86 -5.99
N ASN A 119 5.86 9.70 -7.25
CA ASN A 119 6.58 10.73 -8.00
C ASN A 119 5.78 12.03 -8.11
N THR A 120 4.45 11.94 -8.21
CA THR A 120 3.52 13.08 -8.27
C THR A 120 2.37 12.82 -7.32
N ALA A 121 1.90 13.84 -6.61
CA ALA A 121 0.69 13.72 -5.80
C ALA A 121 -0.52 13.47 -6.70
N GLY A 122 -1.36 12.52 -6.29
CA GLY A 122 -2.55 12.11 -7.05
C GLY A 122 -3.46 11.21 -6.23
N ILE A 123 -4.60 10.87 -6.78
CA ILE A 123 -5.51 9.89 -6.17
C ILE A 123 -4.94 8.49 -6.39
N VAL A 124 -4.96 7.68 -5.35
CA VAL A 124 -4.72 6.25 -5.41
C VAL A 124 -6.10 5.58 -5.32
N GLU A 125 -6.47 4.79 -6.34
CA GLU A 125 -7.77 4.11 -6.33
C GLU A 125 -7.82 3.04 -5.24
N GLY A 126 -6.76 2.27 -5.11
CA GLY A 126 -6.64 1.22 -4.11
C GLY A 126 -5.40 0.36 -4.29
N LEU A 127 -5.36 -0.69 -3.51
CA LEU A 127 -4.30 -1.69 -3.51
C LEU A 127 -4.84 -3.02 -2.98
N TYR A 128 -4.07 -4.10 -3.14
CA TYR A 128 -4.42 -5.39 -2.57
C TYR A 128 -3.55 -5.70 -1.36
N ILE A 129 -4.17 -6.24 -0.30
CA ILE A 129 -3.55 -6.57 0.98
C ILE A 129 -3.88 -8.02 1.34
N THR A 130 -2.92 -8.71 1.94
CA THR A 130 -3.13 -9.99 2.62
C THR A 130 -2.19 -10.11 3.82
N ASN A 131 -2.40 -11.14 4.64
CA ASN A 131 -1.44 -11.47 5.69
C ASN A 131 -0.16 -12.08 5.10
N ASN A 132 0.92 -11.84 5.79
CA ASN A 132 2.13 -12.63 5.62
C ASN A 132 2.04 -13.93 6.47
N ASN A 133 2.80 -14.98 6.09
CA ASN A 133 2.73 -16.27 6.79
C ASN A 133 3.06 -16.16 8.27
N TYR A 134 4.06 -15.36 8.64
CA TYR A 134 4.46 -15.24 10.04
C TYR A 134 3.32 -14.68 10.89
N ALA A 135 2.71 -13.57 10.49
CA ALA A 135 1.57 -12.98 11.20
C ALA A 135 0.36 -13.92 11.18
N TYR A 136 0.03 -14.48 10.03
CA TYR A 136 -1.11 -15.38 9.86
C TYR A 136 -1.05 -16.58 10.82
N TYR A 137 0.07 -17.30 10.84
CA TYR A 137 0.20 -18.50 11.66
C TYR A 137 0.38 -18.19 13.15
N SER A 138 0.98 -17.05 13.51
CA SER A 138 1.02 -16.59 14.90
C SER A 138 -0.39 -16.31 15.43
N MET A 139 -1.25 -15.65 14.67
CA MET A 139 -2.65 -15.43 15.04
C MET A 139 -3.44 -16.74 15.09
N LEU A 140 -3.25 -17.62 14.11
CA LEU A 140 -4.02 -18.86 14.00
C LEU A 140 -3.68 -19.88 15.09
N ASN A 141 -2.41 -20.03 15.45
CA ASN A 141 -1.90 -21.09 16.31
C ASN A 141 -1.38 -20.59 17.66
N GLY A 142 -1.03 -19.32 17.76
CA GLY A 142 -0.15 -18.80 18.80
C GLY A 142 1.32 -19.25 18.61
N ASP A 143 2.22 -18.56 19.26
CA ASP A 143 3.65 -18.93 19.31
C ASP A 143 4.28 -18.58 20.67
N ALA A 144 5.61 -18.47 20.74
CA ALA A 144 6.28 -18.17 22.00
C ALA A 144 6.04 -16.73 22.52
N TYR A 145 5.57 -15.83 21.65
CA TYR A 145 5.38 -14.41 21.94
C TYR A 145 3.93 -13.97 21.74
N ALA A 146 3.30 -14.40 20.66
CA ALA A 146 1.95 -14.04 20.27
C ALA A 146 0.93 -15.07 20.76
N LYS A 147 -0.21 -14.61 21.26
CA LYS A 147 -1.32 -15.50 21.60
C LYS A 147 -2.05 -15.98 20.36
N LYS A 148 -2.70 -17.14 20.45
CA LYS A 148 -3.69 -17.57 19.47
C LYS A 148 -4.92 -16.65 19.57
N PHE A 149 -5.40 -16.13 18.42
CA PHE A 149 -6.62 -15.33 18.35
C PHE A 149 -7.87 -16.21 18.65
N GLY A 150 -8.84 -15.61 19.33
CA GLY A 150 -9.98 -16.31 19.89
C GLY A 150 -9.65 -17.08 21.17
N GLY A 151 -8.39 -17.13 21.58
CA GLY A 151 -7.94 -17.86 22.77
C GLY A 151 -8.15 -19.37 22.69
N ILE A 152 -8.26 -20.03 23.86
CA ILE A 152 -8.49 -21.47 23.94
C ILE A 152 -9.95 -21.82 23.62
N SER A 153 -10.91 -20.99 24.04
CA SER A 153 -12.34 -21.19 23.81
C SER A 153 -12.79 -20.88 22.38
N GLY A 154 -12.05 -20.01 21.68
CA GLY A 154 -12.43 -19.43 20.40
C GLY A 154 -13.27 -18.14 20.52
N ASP A 155 -13.56 -17.69 21.77
CA ASP A 155 -14.50 -16.57 22.02
C ASP A 155 -13.80 -15.28 22.45
N GLU A 156 -12.45 -15.25 22.55
CA GLU A 156 -11.75 -14.02 22.91
C GLU A 156 -11.79 -13.03 21.76
N ALA A 157 -12.21 -11.80 22.05
CA ALA A 157 -12.31 -10.72 21.06
C ALA A 157 -10.91 -10.21 20.69
N ASP A 158 -10.40 -10.67 19.55
CA ASP A 158 -9.09 -10.32 19.03
C ASP A 158 -9.20 -9.61 17.68
N TRP A 159 -8.19 -8.82 17.35
CA TRP A 159 -8.13 -8.15 16.07
C TRP A 159 -6.69 -7.79 15.68
N PHE A 160 -6.45 -7.70 14.37
CA PHE A 160 -5.23 -7.20 13.78
C PHE A 160 -5.57 -6.20 12.69
N LEU A 161 -5.17 -4.95 12.86
CA LEU A 161 -5.59 -3.80 12.07
C LEU A 161 -4.41 -3.20 11.33
N LEU A 162 -4.59 -2.98 10.03
CA LEU A 162 -3.75 -2.13 9.20
C LEU A 162 -4.44 -0.78 9.00
N THR A 163 -3.75 0.31 9.35
CA THR A 163 -4.16 1.69 9.06
C THR A 163 -3.29 2.26 7.95
N ILE A 164 -3.92 2.67 6.84
CA ILE A 164 -3.26 3.29 5.70
C ILE A 164 -3.54 4.79 5.75
N THR A 165 -2.52 5.60 5.99
CA THR A 165 -2.63 7.05 6.14
C THR A 165 -2.08 7.75 4.90
N GLY A 166 -2.91 8.57 4.26
CA GLY A 166 -2.50 9.43 3.16
C GLY A 166 -1.86 10.72 3.65
N LYS A 167 -0.77 11.16 2.98
CA LYS A 167 -0.15 12.47 3.21
C LYS A 167 -0.04 13.25 1.92
N ASP A 168 -0.29 14.55 1.99
CA ASP A 168 -0.14 15.47 0.87
C ASP A 168 1.33 15.83 0.58
N ALA A 169 1.58 16.72 -0.39
CA ALA A 169 2.92 17.15 -0.76
C ALA A 169 3.61 18.01 0.32
N ALA A 170 2.88 18.53 1.30
CA ALA A 170 3.41 19.24 2.46
C ALA A 170 3.68 18.33 3.66
N GLY A 171 3.33 17.02 3.54
CA GLY A 171 3.45 16.04 4.61
C GLY A 171 2.28 16.05 5.59
N ALA A 172 1.23 16.83 5.32
CA ALA A 172 0.03 16.84 6.16
C ALA A 172 -0.83 15.61 5.88
N VAL A 173 -1.41 15.04 6.93
CA VAL A 173 -2.35 13.92 6.81
C VAL A 173 -3.59 14.40 6.05
N THR A 174 -3.98 13.66 5.01
CA THR A 174 -5.20 13.92 4.25
C THR A 174 -6.39 13.18 4.82
N ASP A 175 -6.26 11.87 5.02
CA ASP A 175 -7.21 10.98 5.66
C ASP A 175 -6.56 9.63 5.95
N SER A 176 -7.32 8.67 6.51
CA SER A 176 -6.86 7.30 6.74
C SER A 176 -7.96 6.28 6.41
N VAL A 177 -7.52 5.07 6.03
CA VAL A 177 -8.38 3.91 5.79
C VAL A 177 -7.92 2.77 6.70
N GLU A 178 -8.87 2.15 7.39
CA GLU A 178 -8.66 0.99 8.25
C GLU A 178 -9.06 -0.30 7.53
N PHE A 179 -8.20 -1.32 7.67
CA PHE A 179 -8.45 -2.65 7.12
C PHE A 179 -8.06 -3.72 8.14
N TYR A 180 -9.02 -4.56 8.55
CA TYR A 180 -8.77 -5.64 9.50
C TYR A 180 -8.18 -6.86 8.80
N LEU A 181 -6.91 -7.15 9.07
CA LEU A 181 -6.20 -8.37 8.63
C LEU A 181 -6.68 -9.62 9.39
N ALA A 182 -7.24 -9.44 10.60
CA ALA A 182 -8.00 -10.43 11.35
C ALA A 182 -9.02 -9.74 12.25
N ASP A 183 -10.21 -10.32 12.40
CA ASP A 183 -11.25 -9.83 13.28
C ASP A 183 -12.02 -11.00 13.92
N TYR A 184 -11.94 -11.08 15.26
CA TYR A 184 -12.56 -12.06 16.14
C TYR A 184 -13.52 -11.41 17.13
N ARG A 185 -14.12 -10.28 16.77
CA ARG A 185 -15.02 -9.50 17.64
C ARG A 185 -16.49 -9.71 17.31
N PHE A 186 -16.80 -10.61 16.40
CA PHE A 186 -18.19 -10.88 16.03
C PHE A 186 -18.91 -11.65 17.14
N ALA A 187 -20.20 -11.36 17.31
CA ALA A 187 -21.05 -12.09 18.27
C ALA A 187 -21.30 -13.55 17.82
N ASP A 188 -21.20 -13.82 16.54
CA ASP A 188 -21.21 -15.13 15.92
C ASP A 188 -19.78 -15.47 15.49
N ASN A 189 -19.10 -16.33 16.23
CA ASN A 189 -17.74 -16.76 15.97
C ASN A 189 -17.57 -17.42 14.59
N GLY A 190 -18.65 -17.84 13.93
CA GLY A 190 -18.62 -18.31 12.53
C GLY A 190 -18.29 -17.19 11.53
N GLN A 191 -18.30 -15.93 11.95
CA GLN A 191 -17.91 -14.76 11.16
C GLN A 191 -16.48 -14.29 11.43
N ASP A 192 -15.82 -14.86 12.46
CA ASP A 192 -14.43 -14.55 12.77
C ASP A 192 -13.51 -14.98 11.62
N TYR A 193 -12.51 -14.16 11.34
CA TYR A 193 -11.61 -14.42 10.22
C TYR A 193 -10.18 -13.98 10.47
N ILE A 194 -9.27 -14.62 9.78
CA ILE A 194 -7.92 -14.15 9.47
C ILE A 194 -7.81 -14.14 7.94
N VAL A 195 -7.51 -12.98 7.35
CA VAL A 195 -7.40 -12.82 5.89
C VAL A 195 -6.33 -13.77 5.35
N ASN A 196 -6.68 -14.57 4.32
CA ASN A 196 -5.79 -15.50 3.65
C ASN A 196 -5.93 -15.49 2.12
N THR A 197 -6.60 -14.45 1.61
CA THR A 197 -6.75 -14.13 0.20
C THR A 197 -6.28 -12.71 -0.04
N TRP A 198 -6.01 -12.32 -1.28
CA TRP A 198 -5.80 -10.92 -1.62
C TRP A 198 -7.12 -10.16 -1.55
N GLU A 199 -7.16 -9.11 -0.73
CA GLU A 199 -8.34 -8.26 -0.53
C GLU A 199 -8.08 -6.86 -1.07
N TYR A 200 -9.01 -6.34 -1.87
CA TYR A 200 -8.92 -4.99 -2.41
C TYR A 200 -9.32 -3.95 -1.37
N VAL A 201 -8.44 -3.00 -1.11
CA VAL A 201 -8.69 -1.85 -0.22
C VAL A 201 -8.84 -0.59 -1.04
N ASN A 202 -10.04 0.02 -1.03
CA ASN A 202 -10.31 1.26 -1.73
C ASN A 202 -9.70 2.44 -0.97
N LEU A 203 -8.87 3.23 -1.65
CA LEU A 203 -8.16 4.37 -1.08
C LEU A 203 -8.62 5.73 -1.64
N THR A 204 -9.64 5.78 -2.48
CA THR A 204 -10.12 7.03 -3.10
C THR A 204 -10.51 8.09 -2.06
N GLY A 205 -10.96 7.66 -0.86
CA GLY A 205 -11.30 8.52 0.26
C GLY A 205 -10.13 9.34 0.82
N LEU A 206 -8.88 8.89 0.59
CA LEU A 206 -7.69 9.62 1.03
C LEU A 206 -7.47 10.94 0.26
N GLY A 207 -8.14 11.12 -0.89
CA GLY A 207 -7.92 12.26 -1.77
C GLY A 207 -6.56 12.22 -2.48
N ALA A 208 -6.02 13.39 -2.83
CA ALA A 208 -4.72 13.45 -3.51
C ALA A 208 -3.58 13.31 -2.50
N VAL A 209 -2.83 12.23 -2.61
CA VAL A 209 -1.72 11.90 -1.72
C VAL A 209 -0.37 11.94 -2.44
N LYS A 210 0.68 12.32 -1.72
CA LYS A 210 2.09 12.26 -2.13
C LYS A 210 2.78 11.04 -1.55
N SER A 211 2.29 10.54 -0.40
CA SER A 211 2.77 9.31 0.22
C SER A 211 1.64 8.57 0.96
N LEU A 212 1.86 7.28 1.17
CA LEU A 212 1.07 6.41 2.04
C LEU A 212 1.97 5.90 3.15
N GLU A 213 1.48 5.97 4.38
CA GLU A 213 2.10 5.34 5.56
C GLU A 213 1.22 4.18 6.04
N PHE A 214 1.86 3.10 6.47
CA PHE A 214 1.20 1.87 6.87
C PHE A 214 1.51 1.57 8.33
N GLY A 215 0.51 1.68 9.21
CA GLY A 215 0.64 1.40 10.63
C GLY A 215 -0.12 0.12 11.00
N LEU A 216 0.48 -0.72 11.83
CA LEU A 216 -0.15 -1.93 12.33
C LEU A 216 -0.48 -1.81 13.82
N SER A 217 -1.59 -2.39 14.23
CA SER A 217 -1.99 -2.53 15.63
C SER A 217 -2.75 -3.84 15.85
N SER A 218 -2.74 -4.33 17.09
CA SER A 218 -3.36 -5.60 17.45
C SER A 218 -3.92 -5.55 18.86
N SER A 219 -4.90 -6.40 19.16
CA SER A 219 -5.36 -6.66 20.52
C SER A 219 -4.30 -7.37 21.37
N ASP A 220 -3.37 -8.09 20.73
CA ASP A 220 -2.29 -8.81 21.41
C ASP A 220 -1.07 -7.91 21.59
N VAL A 221 -0.99 -7.28 22.75
CA VAL A 221 0.07 -6.35 23.14
C VAL A 221 0.73 -6.77 24.44
N GLY A 222 2.04 -6.58 24.54
CA GLY A 222 2.85 -6.87 25.72
C GLY A 222 3.63 -5.66 26.22
N SER A 223 4.55 -5.91 27.13
CA SER A 223 5.39 -4.85 27.71
C SER A 223 6.34 -4.17 26.72
N TYR A 224 6.56 -4.78 25.57
CA TYR A 224 7.48 -4.31 24.52
C TYR A 224 6.77 -3.86 23.24
N GLY A 225 5.45 -3.71 23.25
CA GLY A 225 4.65 -3.37 22.10
C GLY A 225 3.74 -4.52 21.65
N MET A 226 3.39 -4.55 20.38
CA MET A 226 2.55 -5.57 19.78
C MET A 226 3.28 -6.92 19.73
N ASN A 227 2.61 -7.99 20.20
CA ASN A 227 3.16 -9.35 20.15
C ASN A 227 2.87 -10.03 18.80
N THR A 228 1.72 -9.71 18.19
CA THR A 228 1.42 -10.15 16.82
C THR A 228 2.53 -9.67 15.88
N PRO A 229 3.14 -10.54 15.07
CA PRO A 229 4.20 -10.12 14.15
C PRO A 229 3.74 -9.00 13.22
N ALA A 230 4.46 -7.87 13.23
CA ALA A 230 4.07 -6.62 12.56
C ALA A 230 4.34 -6.64 11.05
N TYR A 231 3.84 -7.66 10.35
CA TYR A 231 4.05 -7.88 8.91
C TYR A 231 2.71 -7.98 8.17
N PHE A 232 2.72 -7.51 6.92
CA PHE A 232 1.64 -7.70 5.95
C PHE A 232 2.23 -7.87 4.55
N ALA A 233 1.45 -8.39 3.60
CA ALA A 233 1.82 -8.41 2.19
C ALA A 233 0.92 -7.46 1.39
N LEU A 234 1.50 -6.83 0.36
CA LEU A 234 0.88 -5.81 -0.47
C LEU A 234 1.16 -6.09 -1.94
N ASP A 235 0.16 -5.90 -2.79
CA ASP A 235 0.31 -5.98 -4.24
C ASP A 235 -0.58 -4.96 -4.95
N THR A 236 -0.26 -4.69 -6.19
CA THR A 236 -1.06 -3.92 -7.17
C THR A 236 -1.59 -2.59 -6.63
N ILE A 237 -0.70 -1.59 -6.46
CA ILE A 237 -1.15 -0.22 -6.18
C ILE A 237 -1.65 0.43 -7.48
N VAL A 238 -2.94 0.81 -7.50
CA VAL A 238 -3.61 1.40 -8.65
C VAL A 238 -3.73 2.92 -8.46
N PRO A 239 -2.93 3.74 -9.14
CA PRO A 239 -3.14 5.18 -9.18
C PRO A 239 -4.27 5.53 -10.15
N GLU A 240 -4.96 6.66 -9.88
CA GLU A 240 -6.02 7.14 -10.78
C GLU A 240 -5.46 7.44 -12.19
N PRO A 241 -6.08 6.93 -13.25
CA PRO A 241 -5.67 7.26 -14.60
C PRO A 241 -5.76 8.77 -14.85
N GLY A 242 -4.68 9.40 -15.30
CA GLY A 242 -4.64 10.84 -15.62
C GLY A 242 -5.68 11.32 -16.65
N THR A 243 -6.43 10.39 -17.26
CA THR A 243 -7.56 10.64 -18.17
C THR A 243 -8.71 11.42 -17.51
N LEU A 244 -8.97 11.19 -16.21
CA LEU A 244 -10.03 11.91 -15.50
C LEU A 244 -9.67 13.38 -15.29
N VAL A 245 -8.38 13.68 -15.04
CA VAL A 245 -7.87 15.05 -14.95
C VAL A 245 -8.00 15.78 -16.29
N LEU A 246 -7.71 15.09 -17.41
CA LEU A 246 -7.87 15.63 -18.77
C LEU A 246 -9.34 15.88 -19.13
N LEU A 247 -10.25 14.98 -18.73
CA LEU A 247 -11.69 15.14 -18.92
C LEU A 247 -12.24 16.32 -18.11
N ALA A 248 -11.82 16.49 -16.87
CA ALA A 248 -12.20 17.62 -16.03
C ALA A 248 -11.70 18.97 -16.62
N LEU A 249 -10.43 19.03 -17.05
CA LEU A 249 -9.88 20.21 -17.72
C LEU A 249 -10.55 20.50 -19.05
N GLY A 250 -10.80 19.47 -19.86
CA GLY A 250 -11.54 19.58 -21.14
C GLY A 250 -12.96 20.10 -20.93
N GLY A 251 -13.68 19.60 -19.94
CA GLY A 251 -15.03 20.04 -19.56
C GLY A 251 -15.06 21.51 -19.10
N LEU A 252 -14.08 21.93 -18.32
CA LEU A 252 -13.93 23.34 -17.88
C LEU A 252 -13.67 24.29 -19.08
N LEU A 253 -12.84 23.89 -20.04
CA LEU A 253 -12.56 24.66 -21.25
C LEU A 253 -13.78 24.79 -22.16
N LEU A 254 -14.56 23.72 -22.30
CA LEU A 254 -15.81 23.69 -23.06
C LEU A 254 -16.89 24.58 -22.42
N ARG A 255 -17.00 24.54 -21.08
CA ARG A 255 -17.94 25.38 -20.32
C ARG A 255 -17.62 26.87 -20.48
N ARG A 256 -16.32 27.23 -20.43
CA ARG A 256 -15.85 28.62 -20.63
C ARG A 256 -16.14 29.14 -22.03
N LYS A 257 -16.03 28.29 -23.06
CA LYS A 257 -16.34 28.62 -24.45
C LYS A 257 -17.86 28.80 -24.72
N ALA A 258 -18.69 28.06 -23.97
CA ALA A 258 -20.15 28.20 -24.03
C ALA A 258 -20.63 29.50 -23.37
N SER A 259 -20.05 29.87 -22.19
CA SER A 259 -20.38 31.14 -21.50
C SER A 259 -20.07 32.37 -22.36
N ASN A 260 -18.93 32.41 -23.02
CA ASN A 260 -18.54 33.54 -23.89
C ASN A 260 -19.36 33.66 -25.18
N LYS A 261 -20.19 32.65 -25.54
CA LYS A 261 -21.09 32.70 -26.69
C LYS A 261 -22.48 33.28 -26.36
N LEU A 262 -22.82 33.37 -25.07
CA LEU A 262 -24.09 33.90 -24.59
C LEU A 262 -24.02 35.40 -24.24
N GLU A 263 -22.84 36.00 -24.18
CA GLU A 263 -22.62 37.42 -23.90
C GLU A 263 -22.25 38.26 -25.15
N GLY A 264 -22.28 37.70 -26.34
CA GLY A 264 -22.04 38.36 -27.65
C GLY A 264 -23.24 38.22 -28.56
#